data_db6a8e1c3cef06107a1e1d341be6d575
#
_entry.id   db6a8e1c3cef06107a1e1d341be6d575
#
_cell.length_a   1.000
_cell.length_b   1.000
_cell.length_c   1.000
_cell.angle_alpha   90.00
_cell.angle_beta   90.00
_cell.angle_gamma   90.00
#
_symmetry.space_group_name_H-M   'P 1'
#
loop_
_entity.id
_entity.type
_entity.pdbx_description
1 polymer ?
#
loop_
_entity_poly.entity_id
_entity_poly.type
_entity_poly.pdbx_seq_one_letter_code
_entity_poly.pdbx_strand_id
1 'polypeptide(L)'
;MHITLTGNLGSGKSTISRLMSEHYGYEIYSTGKIQRQLAAERGLTVLEMNRLMETDHSFDNIIDDTVRKISEEAKEDLFFDSRLAWHFAVNSFKVFLSVDINEAARRVFNDSRGDVETYKDMVDARDMLIERAHAEDARYKEIYGIDYFRPSNYNLILDSTFTSPNILAEMIQIEKQHYEDLVMQGRTPDKPRILLSPNRLCGMKSGNTRDNNDIYDSHAVVRMNIETFEVVSGHQEIGDAAVSGYEFVSVTDESTL
;
A
#
# COMPACT_ATOMS: atom_id res chain seq x y z
N MET A 1 4.49 14.23 -10.25
CA MET A 1 5.15 13.00 -9.70
C MET A 1 4.19 11.83 -9.77
N HIS A 2 4.61 10.67 -10.30
CA HIS A 2 3.79 9.45 -10.32
C HIS A 2 3.39 9.00 -8.93
N ILE A 3 2.40 8.11 -8.82
CA ILE A 3 2.06 7.42 -7.56
C ILE A 3 2.35 5.93 -7.74
N THR A 4 3.02 5.32 -6.77
CA THR A 4 3.13 3.87 -6.68
C THR A 4 2.37 3.40 -5.45
N LEU A 5 1.41 2.50 -5.63
CA LEU A 5 0.63 1.92 -4.55
C LEU A 5 0.99 0.45 -4.35
N THR A 6 1.51 0.16 -3.18
CA THR A 6 1.69 -1.19 -2.69
C THR A 6 1.00 -1.37 -1.33
N GLY A 7 1.14 -2.50 -0.68
CA GLY A 7 0.55 -2.71 0.64
C GLY A 7 0.11 -4.15 0.87
N ASN A 8 -0.39 -4.41 2.07
CA ASN A 8 -0.82 -5.74 2.50
C ASN A 8 -1.86 -6.35 1.56
N LEU A 9 -1.93 -7.67 1.55
CA LEU A 9 -3.03 -8.41 0.94
C LEU A 9 -4.34 -8.03 1.65
N GLY A 10 -5.43 -7.85 0.91
CA GLY A 10 -6.71 -7.43 1.48
C GLY A 10 -6.82 -5.95 1.89
N SER A 11 -5.78 -5.13 1.66
CA SER A 11 -5.81 -3.70 2.02
C SER A 11 -6.70 -2.82 1.13
N GLY A 12 -7.24 -3.34 0.02
CA GLY A 12 -8.15 -2.58 -0.84
C GLY A 12 -7.50 -1.82 -1.99
N LYS A 13 -6.24 -2.13 -2.35
CA LYS A 13 -5.50 -1.47 -3.44
C LYS A 13 -6.29 -1.30 -4.73
N SER A 14 -6.93 -2.36 -5.23
CA SER A 14 -7.69 -2.31 -6.48
C SER A 14 -8.87 -1.32 -6.44
N THR A 15 -9.50 -1.15 -5.27
CA THR A 15 -10.56 -0.16 -5.07
C THR A 15 -9.98 1.25 -5.12
N ILE A 16 -8.85 1.48 -4.45
CA ILE A 16 -8.14 2.77 -4.49
C ILE A 16 -7.71 3.09 -5.92
N SER A 17 -7.09 2.12 -6.62
CA SER A 17 -6.65 2.31 -8.02
C SER A 17 -7.81 2.74 -8.92
N ARG A 18 -8.99 2.12 -8.77
CA ARG A 18 -10.19 2.53 -9.51
C ARG A 18 -10.63 3.96 -9.16
N LEU A 19 -10.69 4.32 -7.88
CA LEU A 19 -11.06 5.67 -7.43
C LEU A 19 -10.05 6.72 -7.92
N MET A 20 -8.75 6.42 -7.93
CA MET A 20 -7.72 7.31 -8.46
C MET A 20 -7.92 7.60 -9.94
N SER A 21 -8.35 6.61 -10.72
CA SER A 21 -8.70 6.81 -12.13
C SER A 21 -10.00 7.62 -12.29
N GLU A 22 -11.06 7.23 -11.57
CA GLU A 22 -12.40 7.83 -11.72
C GLU A 22 -12.47 9.28 -11.23
N HIS A 23 -11.85 9.59 -10.10
CA HIS A 23 -11.98 10.90 -9.45
C HIS A 23 -10.85 11.87 -9.81
N TYR A 24 -9.65 11.34 -10.09
CA TYR A 24 -8.45 12.17 -10.30
C TYR A 24 -7.84 12.00 -11.69
N GLY A 25 -8.41 11.12 -12.54
CA GLY A 25 -8.02 11.00 -13.94
C GLY A 25 -6.70 10.26 -14.18
N TYR A 26 -6.13 9.58 -13.17
CA TYR A 26 -4.89 8.84 -13.38
C TYR A 26 -5.07 7.67 -14.34
N GLU A 27 -4.14 7.52 -15.27
CA GLU A 27 -3.99 6.26 -15.98
C GLU A 27 -3.35 5.21 -15.06
N ILE A 28 -4.02 4.04 -14.93
CA ILE A 28 -3.60 2.98 -14.04
C ILE A 28 -2.74 1.96 -14.77
N TYR A 29 -1.54 1.73 -14.25
CA TYR A 29 -0.66 0.64 -14.65
C TYR A 29 -0.57 -0.39 -13.51
N SER A 30 -1.10 -1.59 -13.75
CA SER A 30 -0.97 -2.71 -12.83
C SER A 30 -0.04 -3.78 -13.43
N THR A 31 0.58 -4.59 -12.57
CA THR A 31 1.37 -5.75 -13.01
C THR A 31 0.58 -6.62 -13.99
N GLY A 32 -0.72 -6.86 -13.71
CA GLY A 32 -1.57 -7.63 -14.61
C GLY A 32 -1.84 -6.94 -15.96
N LYS A 33 -1.89 -5.60 -16.04
CA LYS A 33 -1.99 -4.87 -17.32
C LYS A 33 -0.70 -5.05 -18.13
N ILE A 34 0.46 -4.90 -17.49
CA ILE A 34 1.77 -5.09 -18.11
C ILE A 34 1.94 -6.53 -18.62
N GLN A 35 1.59 -7.53 -17.81
CA GLN A 35 1.63 -8.94 -18.20
C GLN A 35 0.77 -9.24 -19.43
N ARG A 36 -0.46 -8.71 -19.48
CA ARG A 36 -1.34 -8.87 -20.64
C ARG A 36 -0.76 -8.23 -21.90
N GLN A 37 -0.17 -7.05 -21.77
CA GLN A 37 0.49 -6.36 -22.88
C GLN A 37 1.67 -7.19 -23.40
N LEU A 38 2.56 -7.66 -22.52
CA LEU A 38 3.70 -8.49 -22.88
C LEU A 38 3.29 -9.83 -23.50
N ALA A 39 2.20 -10.44 -23.02
CA ALA A 39 1.63 -11.65 -23.63
C ALA A 39 1.16 -11.38 -25.07
N ALA A 40 0.40 -10.31 -25.30
CA ALA A 40 -0.08 -9.92 -26.62
C ALA A 40 1.08 -9.64 -27.59
N GLU A 41 2.13 -8.91 -27.18
CA GLU A 41 3.31 -8.61 -27.98
C GLU A 41 4.08 -9.89 -28.42
N ARG A 42 3.96 -10.97 -27.62
CA ARG A 42 4.58 -12.28 -27.91
C ARG A 42 3.66 -13.29 -28.57
N GLY A 43 2.41 -12.90 -28.85
CA GLY A 43 1.39 -13.81 -29.41
C GLY A 43 0.98 -14.95 -28.45
N LEU A 44 1.13 -14.72 -27.14
CA LEU A 44 0.80 -15.67 -26.07
C LEU A 44 -0.55 -15.30 -25.42
N THR A 45 -1.25 -16.31 -24.90
CA THR A 45 -2.34 -16.11 -23.97
C THR A 45 -1.80 -15.69 -22.58
N VAL A 46 -2.63 -15.06 -21.76
CA VAL A 46 -2.25 -14.70 -20.38
C VAL A 46 -1.89 -15.95 -19.56
N LEU A 47 -2.56 -17.07 -19.80
CA LEU A 47 -2.27 -18.33 -19.11
C LEU A 47 -0.90 -18.89 -19.49
N GLU A 48 -0.54 -18.85 -20.76
CA GLU A 48 0.80 -19.26 -21.23
C GLU A 48 1.88 -18.34 -20.68
N MET A 49 1.62 -17.03 -20.64
CA MET A 49 2.53 -16.05 -20.05
C MET A 49 2.76 -16.32 -18.56
N ASN A 50 1.70 -16.58 -17.78
CA ASN A 50 1.80 -16.90 -16.36
C ASN A 50 2.65 -18.17 -16.14
N ARG A 51 2.43 -19.23 -16.92
CA ARG A 51 3.23 -20.46 -16.83
C ARG A 51 4.71 -20.24 -17.17
N LEU A 52 5.00 -19.37 -18.13
CA LEU A 52 6.38 -18.99 -18.45
C LEU A 52 7.03 -18.26 -17.29
N MET A 53 6.32 -17.34 -16.66
CA MET A 53 6.83 -16.56 -15.52
C MET A 53 7.08 -17.41 -14.26
N GLU A 54 6.35 -18.52 -14.07
CA GLU A 54 6.61 -19.46 -12.97
C GLU A 54 7.95 -20.21 -13.13
N THR A 55 8.41 -20.39 -14.36
CA THR A 55 9.60 -21.17 -14.69
C THR A 55 10.81 -20.33 -15.10
N ASP A 56 10.59 -19.09 -15.52
CA ASP A 56 11.62 -18.19 -16.03
C ASP A 56 11.52 -16.80 -15.39
N HIS A 57 12.34 -16.57 -14.38
CA HIS A 57 12.40 -15.28 -13.66
C HIS A 57 12.95 -14.10 -14.50
N SER A 58 13.41 -14.35 -15.74
CA SER A 58 13.77 -13.25 -16.65
C SER A 58 12.58 -12.36 -16.99
N PHE A 59 11.35 -12.87 -16.90
CA PHE A 59 10.13 -12.11 -17.11
C PHE A 59 9.85 -11.11 -15.98
N ASP A 60 10.25 -11.38 -14.75
CA ASP A 60 10.19 -10.43 -13.65
C ASP A 60 11.00 -9.17 -14.03
N ASN A 61 12.24 -9.34 -14.50
CA ASN A 61 13.09 -8.23 -14.95
C ASN A 61 12.46 -7.45 -16.11
N ILE A 62 11.77 -8.13 -17.04
CA ILE A 62 11.09 -7.44 -18.16
C ILE A 62 9.95 -6.57 -17.66
N ILE A 63 9.18 -7.03 -16.67
CA ILE A 63 8.10 -6.24 -16.06
C ILE A 63 8.70 -5.02 -15.36
N ASP A 64 9.76 -5.20 -14.61
CA ASP A 64 10.44 -4.16 -13.85
C ASP A 64 11.04 -3.08 -14.77
N ASP A 65 11.72 -3.49 -15.83
CA ASP A 65 12.22 -2.59 -16.87
C ASP A 65 11.09 -1.87 -17.61
N THR A 66 9.95 -2.54 -17.81
CA THR A 66 8.76 -1.94 -18.41
C THR A 66 8.17 -0.87 -17.50
N VAL A 67 8.09 -1.10 -16.18
CA VAL A 67 7.64 -0.10 -15.20
C VAL A 67 8.56 1.12 -15.24
N ARG A 68 9.88 0.89 -15.22
CA ARG A 68 10.86 1.98 -15.30
C ARG A 68 10.68 2.80 -16.57
N LYS A 69 10.68 2.14 -17.74
CA LYS A 69 10.53 2.79 -19.04
C LYS A 69 9.23 3.59 -19.14
N ILE A 70 8.10 3.02 -18.72
CA ILE A 70 6.81 3.71 -18.74
C ILE A 70 6.87 4.97 -17.86
N SER A 71 7.47 4.89 -16.65
CA SER A 71 7.60 6.05 -15.77
C SER A 71 8.56 7.12 -16.28
N GLU A 72 9.59 6.75 -17.06
CA GLU A 72 10.53 7.70 -17.67
C GLU A 72 9.94 8.41 -18.89
N GLU A 73 9.13 7.71 -19.69
CA GLU A 73 8.58 8.21 -20.96
C GLU A 73 7.24 8.94 -20.80
N ALA A 74 6.56 8.77 -19.66
CA ALA A 74 5.25 9.36 -19.42
C ALA A 74 5.32 10.90 -19.35
N LYS A 75 4.38 11.55 -20.05
CA LYS A 75 4.24 13.01 -20.03
C LYS A 75 3.36 13.51 -18.89
N GLU A 76 2.52 12.63 -18.39
CA GLU A 76 1.57 12.90 -17.33
C GLU A 76 1.85 11.97 -16.13
N ASP A 77 1.35 12.35 -14.97
CA ASP A 77 1.48 11.53 -13.77
C ASP A 77 0.64 10.25 -13.90
N LEU A 78 1.28 9.11 -13.64
CA LEU A 78 0.69 7.78 -13.69
C LEU A 78 0.46 7.24 -12.29
N PHE A 79 -0.43 6.25 -12.19
CA PHE A 79 -0.66 5.48 -10.98
C PHE A 79 -0.29 4.01 -11.20
N PHE A 80 0.68 3.52 -10.43
CA PHE A 80 1.16 2.14 -10.52
C PHE A 80 0.59 1.30 -9.37
N ASP A 81 -0.29 0.35 -9.68
CA ASP A 81 -0.77 -0.68 -8.74
C ASP A 81 0.08 -1.94 -8.90
N SER A 82 1.21 -1.97 -8.24
CA SER A 82 2.19 -3.06 -8.33
C SER A 82 2.98 -3.22 -7.05
N ARG A 83 3.39 -4.46 -6.74
CA ARG A 83 4.16 -4.80 -5.55
C ARG A 83 5.50 -4.08 -5.48
N LEU A 84 6.20 -3.97 -6.59
CA LEU A 84 7.56 -3.44 -6.67
C LEU A 84 7.69 -2.16 -7.48
N ALA A 85 6.57 -1.56 -7.96
CA ALA A 85 6.67 -0.31 -8.72
C ALA A 85 7.36 0.81 -7.93
N TRP A 86 7.23 0.84 -6.59
CA TRP A 86 7.92 1.80 -5.72
C TRP A 86 9.45 1.73 -5.85
N HIS A 87 9.99 0.57 -6.24
CA HIS A 87 11.43 0.36 -6.42
C HIS A 87 11.90 0.72 -7.83
N PHE A 88 11.09 0.47 -8.85
CA PHE A 88 11.47 0.60 -10.26
C PHE A 88 10.98 1.90 -10.92
N ALA A 89 9.81 2.42 -10.54
CA ALA A 89 9.29 3.66 -11.12
C ALA A 89 10.11 4.87 -10.66
N VAL A 90 10.54 5.69 -11.62
CA VAL A 90 11.24 6.94 -11.35
C VAL A 90 10.26 8.04 -10.95
N ASN A 91 10.74 9.06 -10.24
CA ASN A 91 9.97 10.24 -9.86
C ASN A 91 8.55 9.90 -9.32
N SER A 92 8.50 9.02 -8.30
CA SER A 92 7.24 8.53 -7.76
C SER A 92 7.07 8.83 -6.27
N PHE A 93 5.84 9.18 -5.89
CA PHE A 93 5.36 9.20 -4.51
C PHE A 93 4.96 7.79 -4.11
N LYS A 94 5.64 7.23 -3.13
CA LYS A 94 5.59 5.80 -2.78
C LYS A 94 4.65 5.58 -1.60
N VAL A 95 3.54 4.89 -1.85
CA VAL A 95 2.49 4.63 -0.85
C VAL A 95 2.44 3.16 -0.47
N PHE A 96 2.45 2.88 0.82
CA PHE A 96 2.17 1.57 1.40
C PHE A 96 0.82 1.59 2.10
N LEU A 97 -0.12 0.76 1.65
CA LEU A 97 -1.44 0.64 2.25
C LEU A 97 -1.44 -0.50 3.28
N SER A 98 -1.46 -0.13 4.55
CA SER A 98 -1.51 -1.05 5.69
C SER A 98 -2.95 -1.49 5.98
N VAL A 99 -3.12 -2.66 6.55
CA VAL A 99 -4.41 -3.15 7.07
C VAL A 99 -4.18 -4.14 8.20
N ASP A 100 -5.09 -4.18 9.18
CA ASP A 100 -5.12 -5.25 10.19
C ASP A 100 -5.36 -6.60 9.53
N ILE A 101 -4.64 -7.63 9.98
CA ILE A 101 -4.70 -8.96 9.34
C ILE A 101 -6.07 -9.62 9.45
N ASN A 102 -6.81 -9.40 10.54
CA ASN A 102 -8.15 -9.97 10.71
C ASN A 102 -9.15 -9.25 9.80
N GLU A 103 -9.02 -7.92 9.67
CA GLU A 103 -9.83 -7.15 8.71
C GLU A 103 -9.50 -7.54 7.27
N ALA A 104 -8.23 -7.73 6.94
CA ALA A 104 -7.82 -8.24 5.64
C ALA A 104 -8.45 -9.60 5.34
N ALA A 105 -8.38 -10.54 6.29
CA ALA A 105 -9.00 -11.86 6.18
C ALA A 105 -10.52 -11.76 6.00
N ARG A 106 -11.20 -10.90 6.78
CA ARG A 106 -12.64 -10.64 6.64
C ARG A 106 -12.99 -10.13 5.24
N ARG A 107 -12.20 -9.23 4.69
CA ARG A 107 -12.42 -8.66 3.34
C ARG A 107 -12.27 -9.72 2.26
N VAL A 108 -11.16 -10.48 2.27
CA VAL A 108 -10.93 -11.50 1.23
C VAL A 108 -11.89 -12.67 1.34
N PHE A 109 -12.30 -13.05 2.55
CA PHE A 109 -13.28 -14.11 2.76
C PHE A 109 -14.67 -13.74 2.24
N ASN A 110 -15.07 -12.45 2.37
CA ASN A 110 -16.36 -11.95 1.87
C ASN A 110 -16.31 -11.50 0.39
N ASP A 111 -15.12 -11.37 -0.19
CA ASP A 111 -14.95 -10.95 -1.57
C ASP A 111 -15.05 -12.17 -2.50
N SER A 112 -16.18 -12.33 -3.14
CA SER A 112 -16.43 -13.41 -4.11
C SER A 112 -15.64 -13.16 -5.42
N ARG A 113 -14.30 -13.20 -5.37
CA ARG A 113 -13.41 -13.07 -6.55
C ARG A 113 -13.39 -14.31 -7.44
N GLY A 114 -14.50 -15.03 -7.55
CA GLY A 114 -14.63 -16.22 -8.39
C GLY A 114 -13.82 -17.41 -7.85
N ASP A 115 -13.74 -18.47 -8.66
CA ASP A 115 -13.15 -19.77 -8.30
C ASP A 115 -11.62 -19.81 -8.07
N VAL A 116 -10.96 -18.66 -7.98
CA VAL A 116 -9.48 -18.58 -7.95
C VAL A 116 -8.93 -18.68 -6.52
N GLU A 117 -9.64 -18.18 -5.51
CA GLU A 117 -9.21 -18.25 -4.11
C GLU A 117 -10.43 -18.64 -3.25
N THR A 118 -10.47 -19.88 -2.77
CA THR A 118 -11.52 -20.36 -1.86
C THR A 118 -10.94 -20.61 -0.48
N TYR A 119 -11.56 -20.02 0.54
CA TYR A 119 -11.17 -20.18 1.94
C TYR A 119 -12.24 -20.98 2.68
N LYS A 120 -11.82 -21.87 3.57
CA LYS A 120 -12.74 -22.70 4.38
C LYS A 120 -13.49 -21.85 5.40
N ASP A 121 -12.77 -20.95 6.03
CA ASP A 121 -13.28 -20.01 7.04
C ASP A 121 -12.33 -18.80 7.15
N MET A 122 -12.64 -17.86 8.06
CA MET A 122 -11.84 -16.68 8.28
C MET A 122 -10.44 -16.96 8.85
N VAL A 123 -10.26 -18.05 9.60
CA VAL A 123 -8.96 -18.43 10.16
C VAL A 123 -8.07 -18.92 9.03
N ASP A 124 -8.59 -19.78 8.16
CA ASP A 124 -7.90 -20.25 6.96
C ASP A 124 -7.51 -19.08 6.05
N ALA A 125 -8.42 -18.13 5.81
CA ALA A 125 -8.13 -16.93 5.05
C ALA A 125 -6.98 -16.11 5.65
N ARG A 126 -6.99 -15.92 6.97
CA ARG A 126 -5.93 -15.19 7.67
C ARG A 126 -4.58 -15.90 7.54
N ASP A 127 -4.54 -17.19 7.80
CA ASP A 127 -3.31 -17.97 7.80
C ASP A 127 -2.71 -18.04 6.39
N MET A 128 -3.54 -18.20 5.35
CA MET A 128 -3.10 -18.12 3.95
C MET A 128 -2.57 -16.74 3.56
N LEU A 129 -3.17 -15.65 4.05
CA LEU A 129 -2.66 -14.29 3.81
C LEU A 129 -1.29 -14.08 4.45
N ILE A 130 -1.07 -14.58 5.67
CA ILE A 130 0.22 -14.51 6.35
C ILE A 130 1.28 -15.32 5.60
N GLU A 131 0.97 -16.56 5.23
CA GLU A 131 1.88 -17.43 4.48
C GLU A 131 2.28 -16.79 3.15
N ARG A 132 1.31 -16.26 2.41
CA ARG A 132 1.56 -15.58 1.15
C ARG A 132 2.40 -14.33 1.31
N ALA A 133 2.17 -13.51 2.36
CA ALA A 133 2.97 -12.33 2.63
C ALA A 133 4.44 -12.69 2.90
N HIS A 134 4.68 -13.75 3.69
CA HIS A 134 6.03 -14.24 3.97
C HIS A 134 6.71 -14.79 2.71
N ALA A 135 5.99 -15.53 1.88
CA ALA A 135 6.52 -16.07 0.63
C ALA A 135 6.90 -14.97 -0.37
N GLU A 136 6.05 -13.92 -0.49
CA GLU A 136 6.32 -12.75 -1.32
C GLU A 136 7.58 -12.00 -0.83
N ASP A 137 7.71 -11.75 0.48
CA ASP A 137 8.86 -11.06 1.07
C ASP A 137 10.17 -11.85 0.88
N ALA A 138 10.14 -13.15 1.17
CA ALA A 138 11.29 -14.03 0.97
C ALA A 138 11.76 -14.04 -0.51
N ARG A 139 10.81 -14.10 -1.45
CA ARG A 139 11.10 -14.04 -2.89
C ARG A 139 11.74 -12.70 -3.29
N TYR A 140 11.21 -11.58 -2.84
CA TYR A 140 11.77 -10.26 -3.20
C TYR A 140 13.14 -10.04 -2.58
N LYS A 141 13.37 -10.58 -1.38
CA LYS A 141 14.67 -10.55 -0.74
C LYS A 141 15.69 -11.39 -1.48
N GLU A 142 15.31 -12.57 -1.96
CA GLU A 142 16.17 -13.48 -2.75
C GLU A 142 16.52 -12.87 -4.11
N ILE A 143 15.53 -12.38 -4.88
CA ILE A 143 15.74 -11.92 -6.26
C ILE A 143 16.39 -10.53 -6.31
N TYR A 144 15.96 -9.61 -5.44
CA TYR A 144 16.32 -8.18 -5.53
C TYR A 144 17.13 -7.68 -4.33
N GLY A 145 17.28 -8.46 -3.27
CA GLY A 145 17.87 -7.98 -2.00
C GLY A 145 17.01 -6.96 -1.28
N ILE A 146 15.70 -6.90 -1.57
CA ILE A 146 14.77 -5.91 -1.06
C ILE A 146 14.07 -6.45 0.18
N ASP A 147 14.05 -5.65 1.25
CA ASP A 147 13.15 -5.81 2.37
C ASP A 147 11.85 -5.04 2.08
N TYR A 148 10.83 -5.77 1.62
CA TYR A 148 9.58 -5.22 1.11
C TYR A 148 8.79 -4.43 2.15
N PHE A 149 8.81 -4.88 3.41
CA PHE A 149 8.02 -4.25 4.49
C PHE A 149 8.76 -3.12 5.21
N ARG A 150 9.98 -2.80 4.82
CA ARG A 150 10.76 -1.74 5.48
C ARG A 150 10.11 -0.37 5.30
N PRO A 151 9.71 0.33 6.39
CA PRO A 151 8.99 1.60 6.33
C PRO A 151 9.71 2.68 5.50
N SER A 152 11.03 2.75 5.59
CA SER A 152 11.85 3.75 4.89
C SER A 152 11.84 3.63 3.36
N ASN A 153 11.24 2.57 2.81
CA ASN A 153 11.04 2.42 1.37
C ASN A 153 9.93 3.35 0.83
N TYR A 154 9.08 3.88 1.72
CA TYR A 154 7.86 4.58 1.36
C TYR A 154 7.88 6.05 1.79
N ASN A 155 7.11 6.89 1.09
CA ASN A 155 6.86 8.28 1.48
C ASN A 155 5.65 8.38 2.41
N LEU A 156 4.63 7.52 2.18
CA LEU A 156 3.41 7.45 2.97
C LEU A 156 3.08 6.00 3.34
N ILE A 157 2.82 5.76 4.62
CA ILE A 157 2.19 4.53 5.12
C ILE A 157 0.80 4.94 5.63
N LEU A 158 -0.24 4.36 5.01
CA LEU A 158 -1.63 4.74 5.27
C LEU A 158 -2.45 3.52 5.70
N ASP A 159 -3.14 3.62 6.84
CA ASP A 159 -3.95 2.53 7.38
C ASP A 159 -5.35 2.50 6.77
N SER A 160 -5.70 1.39 6.15
CA SER A 160 -7.00 1.18 5.52
C SER A 160 -7.97 0.38 6.38
N THR A 161 -7.64 0.05 7.62
CA THR A 161 -8.40 -0.91 8.44
C THR A 161 -9.86 -0.49 8.62
N PHE A 162 -10.10 0.77 8.99
CA PHE A 162 -11.46 1.27 9.27
C PHE A 162 -11.89 2.44 8.38
N THR A 163 -10.98 2.95 7.56
CA THR A 163 -11.20 4.14 6.74
C THR A 163 -11.84 3.80 5.41
N SER A 164 -12.76 4.64 4.96
CA SER A 164 -13.43 4.46 3.67
C SER A 164 -12.45 4.62 2.49
N PRO A 165 -12.66 3.91 1.37
CA PRO A 165 -11.79 4.03 0.21
C PRO A 165 -11.72 5.44 -0.38
N ASN A 166 -12.79 6.24 -0.29
CA ASN A 166 -12.79 7.61 -0.79
C ASN A 166 -11.84 8.50 0.01
N ILE A 167 -11.88 8.40 1.35
CA ILE A 167 -10.98 9.14 2.24
C ILE A 167 -9.53 8.71 2.00
N LEU A 168 -9.27 7.42 1.83
CA LEU A 168 -7.92 6.93 1.52
C LEU A 168 -7.39 7.51 0.20
N ALA A 169 -8.21 7.54 -0.86
CA ALA A 169 -7.82 8.13 -2.14
C ALA A 169 -7.54 9.63 -2.01
N GLU A 170 -8.39 10.37 -1.27
CA GLU A 170 -8.20 11.79 -0.98
C GLU A 170 -6.91 12.04 -0.19
N MET A 171 -6.66 11.24 0.86
CA MET A 171 -5.44 11.35 1.68
C MET A 171 -4.16 11.12 0.86
N ILE A 172 -4.17 10.16 -0.07
CA ILE A 172 -3.04 9.92 -0.98
C ILE A 172 -2.76 11.18 -1.82
N GLN A 173 -3.79 11.87 -2.30
CA GLN A 173 -3.63 13.12 -3.07
C GLN A 173 -3.11 14.27 -2.21
N ILE A 174 -3.67 14.45 -1.03
CA ILE A 174 -3.25 15.51 -0.09
C ILE A 174 -1.78 15.32 0.29
N GLU A 175 -1.39 14.13 0.70
CA GLU A 175 -0.03 13.84 1.15
C GLU A 175 0.98 13.87 -0.03
N LYS A 176 0.57 13.44 -1.24
CA LYS A 176 1.39 13.62 -2.46
C LYS A 176 1.66 15.10 -2.73
N GLN A 177 0.62 15.94 -2.72
CA GLN A 177 0.77 17.38 -2.95
C GLN A 177 1.66 18.02 -1.89
N HIS A 178 1.45 17.67 -0.63
CA HIS A 178 2.31 18.16 0.47
C HIS A 178 3.78 17.76 0.26
N TYR A 179 4.02 16.52 -0.14
CA TYR A 179 5.38 16.03 -0.43
C TYR A 179 6.00 16.79 -1.62
N GLU A 180 5.26 17.01 -2.71
CA GLU A 180 5.72 17.78 -3.87
C GLU A 180 6.07 19.22 -3.49
N ASP A 181 5.27 19.88 -2.65
CA ASP A 181 5.52 21.22 -2.15
C ASP A 181 6.81 21.30 -1.32
N LEU A 182 7.06 20.31 -0.47
CA LEU A 182 8.30 20.21 0.29
C LEU A 182 9.53 20.04 -0.62
N VAL A 183 9.43 19.13 -1.62
CA VAL A 183 10.51 18.90 -2.59
C VAL A 183 10.82 20.16 -3.41
N MET A 184 9.79 20.89 -3.84
CA MET A 184 9.97 22.18 -4.55
C MET A 184 10.68 23.24 -3.69
N GLN A 185 10.53 23.17 -2.37
CA GLN A 185 11.25 24.02 -1.41
C GLN A 185 12.67 23.51 -1.09
N GLY A 186 13.13 22.44 -1.75
CA GLY A 186 14.44 21.83 -1.47
C GLY A 186 14.47 21.02 -0.15
N ARG A 187 13.31 20.63 0.36
CA ARG A 187 13.13 19.88 1.62
C ARG A 187 12.59 18.49 1.29
N THR A 188 13.45 17.49 1.26
CA THR A 188 13.01 16.09 1.11
C THR A 188 12.89 15.46 2.50
N PRO A 189 11.71 14.95 2.90
CA PRO A 189 11.54 14.25 4.17
C PRO A 189 12.42 12.99 4.24
N ASP A 190 13.15 12.84 5.35
CA ASP A 190 14.03 11.69 5.60
C ASP A 190 13.25 10.44 6.03
N LYS A 191 12.03 10.63 6.55
CA LYS A 191 11.19 9.57 7.10
C LYS A 191 9.82 9.57 6.43
N PRO A 192 9.17 8.38 6.35
CA PRO A 192 7.82 8.31 5.83
C PRO A 192 6.83 9.08 6.72
N ARG A 193 5.80 9.64 6.09
CA ARG A 193 4.58 10.03 6.78
C ARG A 193 3.81 8.75 7.14
N ILE A 194 3.48 8.54 8.42
CA ILE A 194 2.77 7.35 8.89
C ILE A 194 1.45 7.80 9.51
N LEU A 195 0.34 7.36 8.91
CA LEU A 195 -1.02 7.68 9.31
C LEU A 195 -1.76 6.39 9.62
N LEU A 196 -2.02 6.14 10.91
CA LEU A 196 -2.68 4.94 11.39
C LEU A 196 -4.03 5.25 12.02
N SER A 197 -4.97 4.32 11.93
CA SER A 197 -6.26 4.43 12.60
C SER A 197 -6.09 4.35 14.12
N PRO A 198 -6.53 5.37 14.88
CA PRO A 198 -6.50 5.33 16.33
C PRO A 198 -7.33 4.17 16.91
N ASN A 199 -8.43 3.82 16.25
CA ASN A 199 -9.26 2.67 16.65
C ASN A 199 -8.51 1.33 16.55
N ARG A 200 -7.70 1.15 15.50
CA ARG A 200 -6.82 -0.02 15.37
C ARG A 200 -5.78 -0.08 16.47
N LEU A 201 -5.14 1.06 16.78
CA LEU A 201 -4.13 1.15 17.83
C LEU A 201 -4.71 0.91 19.23
N CYS A 202 -5.99 1.23 19.46
CA CYS A 202 -6.73 0.88 20.68
C CYS A 202 -7.23 -0.57 20.70
N GLY A 203 -6.97 -1.37 19.66
CA GLY A 203 -7.46 -2.76 19.57
C GLY A 203 -8.98 -2.88 19.38
N MET A 204 -9.63 -1.85 18.88
CA MET A 204 -11.08 -1.86 18.58
C MET A 204 -11.37 -2.74 17.37
N LYS A 205 -12.56 -3.39 17.37
CA LYS A 205 -13.00 -4.24 16.25
C LYS A 205 -13.79 -3.49 15.19
N SER A 206 -14.20 -2.26 15.48
CA SER A 206 -14.88 -1.36 14.55
C SER A 206 -14.53 0.07 14.88
N GLY A 207 -14.39 0.90 13.85
CA GLY A 207 -14.16 2.33 14.01
C GLY A 207 -15.49 3.09 14.06
N ASN A 208 -15.59 4.07 14.94
CA ASN A 208 -16.65 5.07 14.91
C ASN A 208 -16.01 6.37 14.43
N THR A 209 -15.79 6.45 13.14
CA THR A 209 -15.10 7.58 12.51
C THR A 209 -16.11 8.65 12.07
N ARG A 210 -15.65 9.87 11.91
CA ARG A 210 -16.49 11.00 11.44
C ARG A 210 -16.67 11.00 9.92
N ASP A 211 -16.11 10.01 9.24
CA ASP A 211 -16.10 9.92 7.76
C ASP A 211 -15.53 11.19 7.11
N ASN A 212 -14.42 11.66 7.66
CA ASN A 212 -13.66 12.80 7.16
C ASN A 212 -12.16 12.46 7.11
N ASN A 213 -11.35 13.33 6.51
CA ASN A 213 -9.90 13.16 6.40
C ASN A 213 -9.11 13.81 7.55
N ASP A 214 -9.74 13.97 8.73
CA ASP A 214 -9.10 14.60 9.88
C ASP A 214 -7.98 13.76 10.45
N ILE A 215 -6.81 14.37 10.61
CA ILE A 215 -5.63 13.81 11.25
C ILE A 215 -5.50 14.42 12.64
N TYR A 216 -5.38 13.56 13.65
CA TYR A 216 -4.98 13.99 14.98
C TYR A 216 -3.46 14.23 14.99
N ASP A 217 -3.08 15.47 14.84
CA ASP A 217 -1.69 15.91 14.82
C ASP A 217 -1.42 16.70 16.12
N SER A 218 -1.40 15.98 17.25
CA SER A 218 -1.04 16.59 18.53
C SER A 218 0.45 16.91 18.56
N HIS A 219 0.83 17.95 19.32
CA HIS A 219 2.23 18.28 19.56
C HIS A 219 2.97 17.16 20.34
N ALA A 220 2.25 16.23 20.95
CA ALA A 220 2.78 15.01 21.55
C ALA A 220 2.92 13.94 20.46
N VAL A 221 4.13 13.53 20.18
CA VAL A 221 4.44 12.56 19.13
C VAL A 221 4.04 11.17 19.60
N VAL A 222 3.07 10.55 18.91
CA VAL A 222 2.83 9.12 19.04
C VAL A 222 4.01 8.37 18.43
N ARG A 223 4.66 7.55 19.23
CA ARG A 223 5.83 6.77 18.83
C ARG A 223 5.53 5.30 18.91
N MET A 224 5.93 4.55 17.91
CA MET A 224 5.76 3.12 17.89
C MET A 224 6.87 2.42 17.11
N ASN A 225 7.05 1.16 17.38
CA ASN A 225 7.81 0.28 16.52
C ASN A 225 6.86 -0.27 15.45
N ILE A 226 7.06 0.12 14.20
CA ILE A 226 6.19 -0.28 13.09
C ILE A 226 6.37 -1.76 12.72
N GLU A 227 7.54 -2.35 12.94
CA GLU A 227 7.80 -3.76 12.66
C GLU A 227 7.06 -4.70 13.63
N THR A 228 7.08 -4.38 14.93
CA THR A 228 6.36 -5.15 15.95
C THR A 228 4.93 -4.69 16.17
N PHE A 229 4.58 -3.53 15.61
CA PHE A 229 3.31 -2.84 15.80
C PHE A 229 3.02 -2.46 17.26
N GLU A 230 4.07 -2.20 18.05
CA GLU A 230 3.99 -1.82 19.45
C GLU A 230 4.06 -0.30 19.64
N VAL A 231 3.10 0.26 20.39
CA VAL A 231 3.11 1.66 20.80
C VAL A 231 4.09 1.86 21.94
N VAL A 232 5.09 2.72 21.74
CA VAL A 232 6.12 3.04 22.73
C VAL A 232 5.66 4.22 23.60
N SER A 233 5.02 5.23 22.99
CA SER A 233 4.48 6.39 23.72
C SER A 233 3.30 7.00 22.96
N GLY A 234 2.49 7.82 23.64
CA GLY A 234 1.33 8.48 23.04
C GLY A 234 0.01 7.72 23.20
N HIS A 235 -0.09 6.80 24.18
CA HIS A 235 -1.31 6.02 24.42
C HIS A 235 -2.52 6.88 24.75
N GLN A 236 -2.33 8.00 25.46
CA GLN A 236 -3.41 8.91 25.78
C GLN A 236 -3.90 9.64 24.53
N GLU A 237 -2.99 10.13 23.71
CA GLU A 237 -3.26 10.81 22.45
C GLU A 237 -4.03 9.90 21.47
N ILE A 238 -3.64 8.62 21.39
CA ILE A 238 -4.37 7.62 20.60
C ILE A 238 -5.80 7.45 21.13
N GLY A 239 -5.96 7.35 22.46
CA GLY A 239 -7.28 7.23 23.10
C GLY A 239 -8.15 8.45 22.84
N ASP A 240 -7.61 9.65 22.99
CA ASP A 240 -8.32 10.91 22.74
C ASP A 240 -8.72 11.06 21.26
N ALA A 241 -7.83 10.66 20.33
CA ALA A 241 -8.13 10.65 18.91
C ALA A 241 -9.26 9.65 18.58
N ALA A 242 -9.22 8.45 19.14
CA ALA A 242 -10.25 7.42 18.94
C ALA A 242 -11.62 7.90 19.47
N VAL A 243 -11.66 8.45 20.69
CA VAL A 243 -12.90 8.96 21.31
C VAL A 243 -13.45 10.16 20.53
N SER A 244 -12.58 11.02 20.03
CA SER A 244 -12.95 12.18 19.22
C SER A 244 -13.33 11.85 17.78
N GLY A 245 -13.15 10.58 17.34
CA GLY A 245 -13.55 10.10 16.02
C GLY A 245 -12.65 10.57 14.88
N TYR A 246 -11.36 10.82 15.16
CA TYR A 246 -10.39 11.08 14.10
C TYR A 246 -10.13 9.81 13.26
N GLU A 247 -9.96 10.01 11.94
CA GLU A 247 -9.63 8.91 11.02
C GLU A 247 -8.20 8.42 11.23
N PHE A 248 -7.28 9.35 11.45
CA PHE A 248 -5.86 9.05 11.55
C PHE A 248 -5.21 9.75 12.73
N VAL A 249 -4.19 9.10 13.24
CA VAL A 249 -3.17 9.69 14.12
C VAL A 249 -1.81 9.60 13.42
N SER A 250 -1.06 10.70 13.48
CA SER A 250 0.31 10.74 12.96
C SER A 250 1.25 10.01 13.91
N VAL A 251 2.07 9.11 13.37
CA VAL A 251 2.97 8.24 14.12
C VAL A 251 4.40 8.43 13.67
N THR A 252 5.34 8.37 14.62
CA THR A 252 6.79 8.32 14.36
C THR A 252 7.29 6.89 14.58
N ASP A 253 7.98 6.34 13.57
CA ASP A 253 8.62 5.04 13.69
C ASP A 253 9.92 5.11 14.50
N GLU A 254 10.05 4.24 15.49
CA GLU A 254 11.26 4.07 16.33
C GLU A 254 12.02 2.76 16.03
N SER A 255 11.61 1.95 15.06
CA SER A 255 12.31 0.71 14.70
C SER A 255 13.72 0.92 14.15
N THR A 256 14.11 2.15 13.87
CA THR A 256 15.41 2.54 13.27
C THR A 256 16.32 3.34 14.20
N LEU A 257 16.07 3.34 15.52
CA LEU A 257 16.97 3.98 16.50
C LEU A 257 17.98 2.99 17.07
#